data_b7732ebb3e6fc222e61838c2dab5dcf2
#
_entry.id   b7732ebb3e6fc222e61838c2dab5dcf2
#
_cell.length_a   1.000
_cell.length_b   1.000
_cell.length_c   1.000
_cell.angle_alpha   90.00
_cell.angle_beta   90.00
_cell.angle_gamma   90.00
#
_symmetry.space_group_name_H-M   'P 1'
#
loop_
_entity.id
_entity.type
_entity.pdbx_description
1 polymer ?
#
loop_
_entity_poly.entity_id
_entity_poly.type
_entity_poly.pdbx_seq_one_letter_code
_entity_poly.pdbx_strand_id
1 'polypeptide(L)'
;MIFNKTFILLALFIISGFKASAQHTPLTPISNRVFTPFIINPAIAGSKDFMAIDLSATIQGEEYSQLLSSNSRIARKGPRYFGAPVGKSFTSFGVGGALFNDQFGPSRNIGVSAAASYHLPLNEKKIAFISGGLAIKGIYNIMDSVPDVGLPRKESIIPNIDAGIYLYSQNLYAGLSATNLLGSMVDSTDMALYSIPVSRQYFFLAGYKFVLNRSLNIVLEPSLIVNFDDSLQFDNKESYNPMLKLYMDAFCIGGYLHNYNNLTFFFQYKFPKLYLGTLVDFPRNVPFYKRDLTIEIAAGLNFGGVTKTSGNRYHW
;
A
#
# COMPACT_ATOMS: atom_id res chain seq x y z
N MET A 1 34.12 5.98 -11.24
CA MET A 1 33.98 6.37 -9.81
C MET A 1 33.44 7.81 -9.62
N ILE A 2 32.65 8.34 -10.57
CA ILE A 2 32.11 9.72 -10.55
C ILE A 2 30.62 9.74 -10.22
N PHE A 3 29.94 8.60 -10.25
CA PHE A 3 28.48 8.49 -10.02
C PHE A 3 28.02 8.70 -8.55
N ASN A 4 28.94 8.65 -7.56
CA ASN A 4 28.57 8.67 -6.15
C ASN A 4 28.32 10.06 -5.56
N LYS A 5 28.85 11.14 -6.13
CA LYS A 5 28.73 12.48 -5.53
C LYS A 5 27.44 13.18 -5.94
N THR A 6 26.98 12.98 -7.15
CA THR A 6 25.72 13.60 -7.66
C THR A 6 24.49 13.00 -7.00
N PHE A 7 24.52 11.72 -6.63
CA PHE A 7 23.39 11.04 -5.98
C PHE A 7 23.24 11.47 -4.50
N ILE A 8 24.36 11.72 -3.81
CA ILE A 8 24.37 12.23 -2.43
C ILE A 8 23.88 13.69 -2.38
N LEU A 9 24.24 14.51 -3.37
CA LEU A 9 23.75 15.88 -3.49
C LEU A 9 22.24 15.95 -3.79
N LEU A 10 21.72 15.04 -4.61
CA LEU A 10 20.31 14.96 -4.91
C LEU A 10 19.49 14.51 -3.68
N ALA A 11 20.02 13.59 -2.87
CA ALA A 11 19.39 13.15 -1.63
C ALA A 11 19.39 14.25 -0.54
N LEU A 12 20.43 15.10 -0.49
CA LEU A 12 20.53 16.23 0.45
C LEU A 12 19.63 17.40 0.05
N PHE A 13 19.37 17.61 -1.25
CA PHE A 13 18.50 18.70 -1.71
C PHE A 13 17.01 18.49 -1.39
N ILE A 14 16.59 17.22 -1.15
CA ILE A 14 15.20 16.85 -0.79
C ILE A 14 14.89 17.19 0.70
N ILE A 15 15.91 17.46 1.53
CA ILE A 15 15.73 17.58 3.00
C ILE A 15 15.47 19.01 3.49
N SER A 16 15.59 20.03 2.67
CA SER A 16 15.51 21.44 3.12
C SER A 16 14.14 22.09 2.88
N GLY A 17 13.39 22.14 3.93
CA GLY A 17 12.51 23.27 4.29
C GLY A 17 11.06 23.23 3.91
N PHE A 18 10.17 22.90 4.88
CA PHE A 18 8.73 23.14 4.67
C PHE A 18 7.89 23.21 5.98
N LYS A 19 6.91 24.11 5.99
CA LYS A 19 5.91 24.27 7.05
C LYS A 19 4.58 23.63 6.64
N ALA A 20 3.88 23.00 7.56
CA ALA A 20 2.70 22.18 7.31
C ALA A 20 1.43 22.73 7.96
N SER A 21 0.31 22.55 7.29
CA SER A 21 -1.05 22.67 7.85
C SER A 21 -1.64 21.26 8.00
N ALA A 22 -2.13 20.96 9.19
CA ALA A 22 -2.74 19.65 9.47
C ALA A 22 -4.17 19.61 8.91
N GLN A 23 -4.44 18.72 7.98
CA GLN A 23 -5.78 18.27 7.62
C GLN A 23 -5.97 16.85 8.15
N HIS A 24 -7.10 16.61 8.80
CA HIS A 24 -7.49 15.30 9.28
C HIS A 24 -7.79 14.41 8.07
N THR A 25 -6.87 13.53 7.73
CA THR A 25 -7.08 12.50 6.72
C THR A 25 -7.55 11.22 7.41
N PRO A 26 -8.56 10.51 6.84
CA PRO A 26 -8.95 9.20 7.36
C PRO A 26 -7.71 8.29 7.46
N LEU A 27 -7.61 7.52 8.53
CA LEU A 27 -6.56 6.53 8.75
C LEU A 27 -6.55 5.52 7.58
N THR A 28 -5.90 5.87 6.48
CA THR A 28 -5.57 4.84 5.50
C THR A 28 -4.48 4.01 6.16
N PRO A 29 -4.71 2.73 6.52
CA PRO A 29 -3.72 1.94 7.21
C PRO A 29 -2.39 2.01 6.50
N ILE A 30 -1.33 2.36 7.21
CA ILE A 30 0.02 2.50 6.65
C ILE A 30 0.49 1.14 6.14
N SER A 31 0.02 0.05 6.78
CA SER A 31 0.24 -1.33 6.34
C SER A 31 -0.14 -1.57 4.88
N ASN A 32 -1.20 -0.92 4.39
CA ASN A 32 -1.61 -1.05 2.99
C ASN A 32 -0.52 -0.59 2.02
N ARG A 33 0.31 0.35 2.44
CA ARG A 33 1.41 0.85 1.62
C ARG A 33 2.66 -0.01 1.73
N VAL A 34 2.84 -0.70 2.85
CA VAL A 34 4.02 -1.53 3.13
C VAL A 34 3.79 -3.00 2.81
N PHE A 35 2.69 -3.59 3.30
CA PHE A 35 2.45 -5.04 3.22
C PHE A 35 1.45 -5.44 2.15
N THR A 36 0.43 -4.62 1.91
CA THR A 36 -0.69 -4.93 1.00
C THR A 36 -0.90 -3.86 -0.09
N PRO A 37 0.13 -3.50 -0.87
CA PRO A 37 0.05 -2.36 -1.80
C PRO A 37 -0.98 -2.54 -2.93
N PHE A 38 -1.53 -3.74 -3.15
CA PHE A 38 -2.60 -3.95 -4.13
C PHE A 38 -3.93 -3.28 -3.73
N ILE A 39 -4.10 -2.91 -2.46
CA ILE A 39 -5.27 -2.15 -1.98
C ILE A 39 -5.28 -0.73 -2.55
N ILE A 40 -4.11 -0.12 -2.71
CA ILE A 40 -3.99 1.22 -3.29
C ILE A 40 -3.77 1.18 -4.81
N ASN A 41 -3.30 0.07 -5.36
CA ASN A 41 -3.14 -0.11 -6.80
C ASN A 41 -3.52 -1.54 -7.21
N PRO A 42 -4.71 -1.74 -7.79
CA PRO A 42 -5.21 -3.07 -8.14
C PRO A 42 -4.35 -3.80 -9.18
N ALA A 43 -3.53 -3.09 -9.96
CA ALA A 43 -2.61 -3.72 -10.90
C ALA A 43 -1.47 -4.52 -10.22
N ILE A 44 -1.26 -4.34 -8.91
CA ILE A 44 -0.27 -5.09 -8.12
C ILE A 44 -0.82 -6.48 -7.73
N ALA A 45 -2.14 -6.68 -7.72
CA ALA A 45 -2.72 -7.98 -7.38
C ALA A 45 -2.12 -9.09 -8.26
N GLY A 46 -1.62 -10.16 -7.64
CA GLY A 46 -0.95 -11.25 -8.36
C GLY A 46 0.41 -10.91 -8.96
N SER A 47 1.04 -9.80 -8.62
CA SER A 47 2.42 -9.50 -9.05
C SER A 47 3.44 -10.48 -8.46
N LYS A 48 3.11 -11.10 -7.33
CA LYS A 48 3.90 -12.14 -6.68
C LYS A 48 3.53 -13.53 -7.20
N ASP A 49 4.47 -14.46 -7.21
CA ASP A 49 4.27 -15.85 -7.71
C ASP A 49 3.60 -16.78 -6.69
N PHE A 50 3.14 -16.25 -5.58
CA PHE A 50 2.48 -16.98 -4.51
C PHE A 50 1.18 -16.28 -4.09
N MET A 51 0.27 -17.06 -3.50
CA MET A 51 -0.90 -16.53 -2.84
C MET A 51 -0.51 -15.97 -1.47
N ALA A 52 -0.84 -14.72 -1.22
CA ALA A 52 -0.70 -14.09 0.09
C ALA A 52 -2.10 -13.94 0.73
N ILE A 53 -2.17 -14.19 2.03
CA ILE A 53 -3.30 -13.81 2.88
C ILE A 53 -2.72 -12.93 3.97
N ASP A 54 -3.20 -11.70 4.08
CA ASP A 54 -2.66 -10.69 4.98
C ASP A 54 -3.75 -10.20 5.92
N LEU A 55 -3.42 -10.08 7.19
CA LEU A 55 -4.25 -9.52 8.25
C LEU A 55 -3.51 -8.34 8.85
N SER A 56 -4.17 -7.20 9.00
CA SER A 56 -3.62 -6.07 9.74
C SER A 56 -4.66 -5.45 10.66
N ALA A 57 -4.18 -4.89 11.76
CA ALA A 57 -4.97 -4.15 12.71
C ALA A 57 -4.19 -2.91 13.14
N THR A 58 -4.83 -1.76 13.04
CA THR A 58 -4.30 -0.44 13.42
C THR A 58 -5.13 0.11 14.56
N ILE A 59 -4.47 0.70 15.55
CA ILE A 59 -5.11 1.35 16.70
C ILE A 59 -4.47 2.71 16.90
N GLN A 60 -5.32 3.73 17.06
CA GLN A 60 -4.89 5.10 17.41
C GLN A 60 -5.94 5.72 18.34
N GLY A 61 -5.65 5.76 19.65
CA GLY A 61 -6.62 6.20 20.62
C GLY A 61 -7.89 5.32 20.60
N GLU A 62 -9.03 5.92 20.31
CA GLU A 62 -10.32 5.22 20.18
C GLU A 62 -10.61 4.77 18.73
N GLU A 63 -9.78 5.17 17.80
CA GLU A 63 -9.91 4.82 16.38
C GLU A 63 -9.21 3.51 16.07
N TYR A 64 -9.80 2.71 15.20
CA TYR A 64 -9.19 1.46 14.78
C TYR A 64 -9.51 1.14 13.31
N SER A 65 -8.61 0.39 12.70
CA SER A 65 -8.79 -0.19 11.37
C SER A 65 -8.37 -1.64 11.36
N GLN A 66 -9.16 -2.48 10.72
CA GLN A 66 -8.91 -3.90 10.55
C GLN A 66 -9.01 -4.25 9.08
N LEU A 67 -8.06 -5.00 8.58
CA LEU A 67 -8.02 -5.45 7.19
C LEU A 67 -7.69 -6.94 7.13
N LEU A 68 -8.49 -7.68 6.41
CA LEU A 68 -8.17 -9.03 5.93
C LEU A 68 -8.11 -8.98 4.41
N SER A 69 -7.00 -9.38 3.84
CA SER A 69 -6.84 -9.37 2.39
C SER A 69 -6.19 -10.64 1.85
N SER A 70 -6.40 -10.90 0.58
CA SER A 70 -5.75 -11.99 -0.14
C SER A 70 -5.50 -11.59 -1.57
N ASN A 71 -4.34 -11.96 -2.10
CA ASN A 71 -4.05 -11.80 -3.50
C ASN A 71 -3.25 -12.99 -4.04
N SER A 72 -3.47 -13.32 -5.31
CA SER A 72 -2.85 -14.46 -5.96
C SER A 72 -2.76 -14.25 -7.46
N ARG A 73 -1.78 -14.89 -8.07
CA ARG A 73 -1.71 -15.05 -9.52
C ARG A 73 -2.42 -16.34 -9.92
N ILE A 74 -3.36 -16.24 -10.86
CA ILE A 74 -4.01 -17.40 -11.45
C ILE A 74 -3.18 -17.83 -12.66
N ALA A 75 -2.34 -18.85 -12.47
CA ALA A 75 -1.61 -19.45 -13.58
C ALA A 75 -2.52 -20.43 -14.34
N ARG A 76 -2.52 -20.36 -15.69
CA ARG A 76 -3.11 -21.41 -16.51
C ARG A 76 -2.36 -22.71 -16.26
N LYS A 77 -3.04 -23.84 -16.12
CA LYS A 77 -2.45 -25.18 -15.94
C LYS A 77 -1.57 -25.52 -17.15
N GLY A 78 -0.32 -25.16 -17.11
CA GLY A 78 0.76 -25.63 -17.98
C GLY A 78 1.83 -26.31 -17.13
N PRO A 79 2.75 -27.09 -17.71
CA PRO A 79 3.81 -27.69 -16.93
C PRO A 79 4.57 -26.58 -16.19
N ARG A 80 4.66 -26.73 -14.87
CA ARG A 80 5.36 -25.79 -13.98
C ARG A 80 6.86 -25.93 -14.20
N TYR A 81 7.41 -25.22 -15.15
CA TYR A 81 8.85 -25.10 -15.30
C TYR A 81 9.33 -23.92 -14.47
N PHE A 82 9.75 -24.19 -13.25
CA PHE A 82 10.55 -23.27 -12.47
C PHE A 82 11.90 -23.09 -13.17
N GLY A 83 12.22 -21.83 -13.53
CA GLY A 83 13.50 -21.50 -14.17
C GLY A 83 13.47 -21.49 -15.71
N ALA A 84 12.37 -21.83 -16.35
CA ALA A 84 12.22 -21.60 -17.77
C ALA A 84 11.91 -20.12 -18.05
N PRO A 85 12.46 -19.54 -19.14
CA PRO A 85 12.07 -18.21 -19.58
C PRO A 85 10.55 -18.21 -19.81
N VAL A 86 9.90 -17.13 -19.39
CA VAL A 86 8.46 -16.93 -19.53
C VAL A 86 8.11 -16.97 -21.00
N GLY A 87 7.66 -18.13 -21.49
CA GLY A 87 7.30 -18.33 -22.88
C GLY A 87 5.94 -17.71 -23.21
N LYS A 88 5.57 -17.69 -24.49
CA LYS A 88 4.33 -17.10 -25.05
C LYS A 88 3.01 -17.63 -24.44
N SER A 89 3.06 -18.64 -23.57
CA SER A 89 1.89 -19.24 -22.91
C SER A 89 1.63 -18.72 -21.50
N PHE A 90 2.36 -17.72 -21.01
CA PHE A 90 2.22 -17.14 -19.70
C PHE A 90 1.11 -16.10 -19.67
N THR A 91 -0.12 -16.56 -19.52
CA THR A 91 -1.25 -15.66 -19.24
C THR A 91 -1.30 -15.40 -17.74
N SER A 92 -0.99 -14.20 -17.34
CA SER A 92 -0.91 -13.84 -15.92
C SER A 92 -2.12 -13.03 -15.51
N PHE A 93 -3.18 -13.71 -15.10
CA PHE A 93 -4.26 -13.08 -14.38
C PHE A 93 -3.92 -13.05 -12.89
N GLY A 94 -3.98 -11.86 -12.30
CA GLY A 94 -3.96 -11.65 -10.88
C GLY A 94 -5.37 -11.39 -10.36
N VAL A 95 -5.65 -11.88 -9.16
CA VAL A 95 -6.87 -11.59 -8.43
C VAL A 95 -6.53 -11.19 -7.01
N GLY A 96 -7.34 -10.32 -6.45
CA GLY A 96 -7.21 -9.90 -5.06
C GLY A 96 -8.58 -9.66 -4.44
N GLY A 97 -8.64 -9.72 -3.13
CA GLY A 97 -9.84 -9.40 -2.38
C GLY A 97 -9.47 -8.86 -1.01
N ALA A 98 -10.33 -8.01 -0.44
CA ALA A 98 -10.14 -7.46 0.88
C ALA A 98 -11.48 -7.26 1.59
N LEU A 99 -11.45 -7.45 2.90
CA LEU A 99 -12.50 -7.06 3.85
C LEU A 99 -11.87 -6.08 4.81
N PHE A 100 -12.54 -4.98 5.08
CA PHE A 100 -12.04 -3.97 6.01
C PHE A 100 -13.15 -3.45 6.92
N ASN A 101 -12.75 -3.00 8.10
CA ASN A 101 -13.62 -2.40 9.10
C ASN A 101 -12.83 -1.29 9.78
N ASP A 102 -13.22 -0.05 9.48
CA ASP A 102 -12.55 1.16 9.94
C ASP A 102 -13.50 1.98 10.80
N GLN A 103 -13.03 2.45 11.95
CA GLN A 103 -13.78 3.37 12.82
C GLN A 103 -12.99 4.65 13.03
N PHE A 104 -13.63 5.78 12.75
CA PHE A 104 -13.08 7.13 12.90
C PHE A 104 -14.12 8.01 13.59
N GLY A 105 -13.90 8.28 14.87
CA GLY A 105 -14.85 9.01 15.66
C GLY A 105 -16.25 8.39 15.55
N PRO A 106 -17.29 9.15 15.18
CA PRO A 106 -18.66 8.66 15.03
C PRO A 106 -18.91 7.86 13.74
N SER A 107 -17.92 7.77 12.82
CA SER A 107 -18.09 7.11 11.53
C SER A 107 -17.44 5.73 11.53
N ARG A 108 -18.19 4.71 11.06
CA ARG A 108 -17.71 3.35 10.87
C ARG A 108 -17.92 2.92 9.43
N ASN A 109 -16.87 2.40 8.80
CA ASN A 109 -16.87 1.88 7.44
C ASN A 109 -16.59 0.38 7.45
N ILE A 110 -17.52 -0.41 6.96
CA ILE A 110 -17.32 -1.84 6.72
C ILE A 110 -17.35 -2.04 5.22
N GLY A 111 -16.31 -2.64 4.65
CA GLY A 111 -16.24 -2.75 3.21
C GLY A 111 -15.66 -4.06 2.72
N VAL A 112 -15.97 -4.32 1.45
CA VAL A 112 -15.44 -5.42 0.66
C VAL A 112 -14.88 -4.88 -0.63
N SER A 113 -13.74 -5.42 -1.06
CA SER A 113 -13.11 -5.11 -2.33
C SER A 113 -12.74 -6.39 -3.09
N ALA A 114 -12.92 -6.38 -4.39
CA ALA A 114 -12.46 -7.43 -5.29
C ALA A 114 -11.68 -6.80 -6.44
N ALA A 115 -10.45 -7.28 -6.65
CA ALA A 115 -9.52 -6.77 -7.66
C ALA A 115 -9.19 -7.86 -8.69
N ALA A 116 -9.02 -7.44 -9.94
CA ALA A 116 -8.50 -8.26 -11.02
C ALA A 116 -7.43 -7.48 -11.78
N SER A 117 -6.37 -8.17 -12.19
CA SER A 117 -5.26 -7.59 -12.94
C SER A 117 -4.80 -8.51 -14.06
N TYR A 118 -4.19 -7.91 -15.07
CA TYR A 118 -3.59 -8.63 -16.18
C TYR A 118 -2.13 -8.21 -16.35
N HIS A 119 -1.22 -9.18 -16.33
CA HIS A 119 0.22 -8.97 -16.37
C HIS A 119 0.80 -9.39 -17.73
N LEU A 120 1.39 -8.44 -18.44
CA LEU A 120 2.04 -8.65 -19.73
C LEU A 120 3.58 -8.67 -19.55
N PRO A 121 4.27 -9.74 -19.97
CA PRO A 121 5.73 -9.75 -19.97
C PRO A 121 6.27 -8.79 -21.04
N LEU A 122 7.18 -7.89 -20.65
CA LEU A 122 7.84 -6.96 -21.56
C LEU A 122 9.12 -7.56 -22.13
N ASN A 123 9.83 -8.36 -21.34
CA ASN A 123 11.09 -8.98 -21.74
C ASN A 123 11.31 -10.29 -20.99
N GLU A 124 11.33 -11.39 -21.71
CA GLU A 124 11.54 -12.74 -21.15
C GLU A 124 12.90 -12.88 -20.44
N LYS A 125 13.94 -12.22 -20.92
CA LYS A 125 15.30 -12.31 -20.35
C LYS A 125 15.47 -11.54 -19.05
N LYS A 126 14.68 -10.48 -18.83
CA LYS A 126 14.82 -9.58 -17.67
C LYS A 126 13.74 -9.74 -16.62
N ILE A 127 12.74 -10.58 -16.89
CA ILE A 127 11.57 -10.75 -16.01
C ILE A 127 10.99 -9.38 -15.65
N ALA A 128 10.63 -8.61 -16.67
CA ALA A 128 9.96 -7.32 -16.53
C ALA A 128 8.53 -7.45 -17.06
N PHE A 129 7.57 -6.86 -16.32
CA PHE A 129 6.16 -6.92 -16.61
C PHE A 129 5.52 -5.54 -16.55
N ILE A 130 4.49 -5.33 -17.35
CA ILE A 130 3.52 -4.28 -17.17
C ILE A 130 2.17 -4.93 -16.85
N SER A 131 1.44 -4.38 -15.89
CA SER A 131 0.09 -4.87 -15.56
C SER A 131 -0.91 -3.72 -15.52
N GLY A 132 -2.15 -4.02 -15.89
CA GLY A 132 -3.31 -3.19 -15.68
C GLY A 132 -4.26 -3.89 -14.71
N GLY A 133 -4.93 -3.15 -13.84
CA GLY A 133 -5.84 -3.71 -12.85
C GLY A 133 -7.04 -2.83 -12.58
N LEU A 134 -8.13 -3.47 -12.21
CA LEU A 134 -9.37 -2.85 -11.76
C LEU A 134 -9.80 -3.50 -10.45
N ALA A 135 -10.43 -2.71 -9.58
CA ALA A 135 -11.09 -3.23 -8.39
C ALA A 135 -12.48 -2.61 -8.24
N ILE A 136 -13.40 -3.38 -7.73
CA ILE A 136 -14.71 -2.93 -7.30
C ILE A 136 -14.77 -2.98 -5.79
N LYS A 137 -15.43 -1.96 -5.18
CA LYS A 137 -15.60 -1.84 -3.74
C LYS A 137 -17.05 -1.59 -3.39
N GLY A 138 -17.48 -2.16 -2.27
CA GLY A 138 -18.71 -1.79 -1.60
C GLY A 138 -18.39 -1.39 -0.17
N ILE A 139 -18.77 -0.19 0.24
CA ILE A 139 -18.53 0.35 1.58
C ILE A 139 -19.90 0.58 2.23
N TYR A 140 -20.14 -0.05 3.36
CA TYR A 140 -21.27 0.24 4.22
C TYR A 140 -20.79 1.21 5.32
N ASN A 141 -21.22 2.45 5.19
CA ASN A 141 -20.90 3.52 6.13
C ASN A 141 -22.03 3.66 7.15
N ILE A 142 -21.67 3.68 8.41
CA ILE A 142 -22.54 3.95 9.56
C ILE A 142 -21.99 5.19 10.23
N MET A 143 -22.78 6.23 10.29
CA MET A 143 -22.50 7.42 11.09
C MET A 143 -23.41 7.41 12.29
N ASP A 144 -22.84 7.31 13.49
CA ASP A 144 -23.60 7.35 14.73
C ASP A 144 -24.13 8.76 15.01
N SER A 145 -25.18 8.85 15.77
CA SER A 145 -25.75 10.15 16.17
C SER A 145 -24.75 10.93 17.03
N VAL A 146 -24.61 12.23 16.73
CA VAL A 146 -23.82 13.15 17.54
C VAL A 146 -24.82 14.14 18.19
N PRO A 147 -25.29 13.86 19.42
CA PRO A 147 -26.36 14.64 20.10
C PRO A 147 -25.98 16.11 20.27
N ASP A 148 -24.70 16.39 20.58
CA ASP A 148 -24.21 17.76 20.83
C ASP A 148 -24.34 18.69 19.61
N VAL A 149 -24.43 18.10 18.41
CA VAL A 149 -24.55 18.83 17.13
C VAL A 149 -25.93 18.57 16.47
N GLY A 150 -26.78 17.75 17.10
CA GLY A 150 -28.13 17.44 16.61
C GLY A 150 -28.15 16.51 15.39
N LEU A 151 -27.09 15.73 15.16
CA LEU A 151 -27.00 14.83 14.02
C LEU A 151 -27.66 13.49 14.29
N PRO A 152 -28.63 13.05 13.46
CA PRO A 152 -29.19 11.72 13.57
C PRO A 152 -28.23 10.65 13.03
N ARG A 153 -28.40 9.41 13.50
CA ARG A 153 -27.71 8.24 12.90
C ARG A 153 -28.09 8.10 11.43
N LYS A 154 -27.07 7.89 10.57
CA LYS A 154 -27.24 7.67 9.15
C LYS A 154 -26.47 6.44 8.69
N GLU A 155 -27.05 5.70 7.77
CA GLU A 155 -26.43 4.53 7.14
C GLU A 155 -26.45 4.71 5.63
N SER A 156 -25.37 4.33 4.94
CA SER A 156 -25.27 4.46 3.49
C SER A 156 -24.41 3.35 2.89
N ILE A 157 -24.73 2.95 1.66
CA ILE A 157 -23.91 2.02 0.87
C ILE A 157 -23.24 2.83 -0.24
N ILE A 158 -21.92 2.78 -0.29
CA ILE A 158 -21.10 3.54 -1.24
C ILE A 158 -20.39 2.55 -2.16
N PRO A 159 -20.90 2.35 -3.39
CA PRO A 159 -20.16 1.59 -4.40
C PRO A 159 -18.98 2.41 -4.91
N ASN A 160 -17.87 1.75 -5.22
CA ASN A 160 -16.70 2.43 -5.78
C ASN A 160 -15.90 1.53 -6.73
N ILE A 161 -15.04 2.16 -7.53
CA ILE A 161 -14.16 1.49 -8.49
C ILE A 161 -12.76 2.10 -8.35
N ASP A 162 -11.75 1.23 -8.43
CA ASP A 162 -10.35 1.62 -8.52
C ASP A 162 -9.76 1.10 -9.82
N ALA A 163 -8.77 1.83 -10.34
CA ALA A 163 -8.00 1.42 -11.52
C ALA A 163 -6.52 1.69 -11.31
N GLY A 164 -5.67 0.93 -11.99
CA GLY A 164 -4.24 1.16 -11.90
C GLY A 164 -3.44 0.50 -13.01
N ILE A 165 -2.21 0.97 -13.13
CA ILE A 165 -1.17 0.43 -14.00
C ILE A 165 0.08 0.23 -13.14
N TYR A 166 0.81 -0.86 -13.36
CA TYR A 166 2.01 -1.19 -12.60
C TYR A 166 3.07 -1.83 -13.50
N LEU A 167 4.25 -1.24 -13.49
CA LEU A 167 5.46 -1.74 -14.13
C LEU A 167 6.36 -2.34 -13.05
N TYR A 168 6.84 -3.56 -13.25
CA TYR A 168 7.73 -4.17 -12.26
C TYR A 168 8.73 -5.14 -12.90
N SER A 169 9.86 -5.22 -12.26
CA SER A 169 10.94 -6.16 -12.56
C SER A 169 11.54 -6.70 -11.25
N GLN A 170 12.65 -7.39 -11.32
CA GLN A 170 13.33 -7.88 -10.12
C GLN A 170 13.76 -6.75 -9.17
N ASN A 171 14.18 -5.61 -9.70
CA ASN A 171 14.77 -4.53 -8.92
C ASN A 171 13.97 -3.23 -8.97
N LEU A 172 13.29 -2.95 -10.07
CA LEU A 172 12.57 -1.68 -10.30
C LEU A 172 11.07 -1.93 -10.31
N TYR A 173 10.34 -1.05 -9.70
CA TYR A 173 8.90 -0.98 -9.87
C TYR A 173 8.40 0.47 -9.90
N ALA A 174 7.34 0.70 -10.65
CA ALA A 174 6.62 1.96 -10.68
C ALA A 174 5.14 1.71 -11.01
N GLY A 175 4.25 2.51 -10.45
CA GLY A 175 2.82 2.37 -10.69
C GLY A 175 2.06 3.66 -10.55
N LEU A 176 0.95 3.72 -11.25
CA LEU A 176 -0.06 4.77 -11.16
C LEU A 176 -1.39 4.11 -10.82
N SER A 177 -2.15 4.71 -9.92
CA SER A 177 -3.51 4.27 -9.65
C SER A 177 -4.42 5.42 -9.27
N ALA A 178 -5.70 5.21 -9.50
CA ALA A 178 -6.77 6.07 -9.05
C ALA A 178 -7.76 5.23 -8.26
N THR A 179 -8.04 5.64 -7.04
CA THR A 179 -8.99 4.97 -6.16
C THR A 179 -10.23 5.83 -5.96
N ASN A 180 -11.33 5.19 -5.65
CA ASN A 180 -12.62 5.85 -5.42
C ASN A 180 -13.09 6.67 -6.63
N LEU A 181 -12.98 6.13 -7.84
CA LEU A 181 -13.27 6.83 -9.10
C LEU A 181 -14.70 7.31 -9.22
N LEU A 182 -15.66 6.65 -8.57
CA LEU A 182 -17.05 7.08 -8.56
C LEU A 182 -17.29 8.28 -7.60
N GLY A 183 -16.33 8.55 -6.72
CA GLY A 183 -16.46 9.58 -5.69
C GLY A 183 -17.61 9.27 -4.72
N SER A 184 -18.05 10.27 -3.98
CA SER A 184 -19.32 10.19 -3.23
C SER A 184 -20.47 10.46 -4.18
N MET A 185 -21.13 9.42 -4.67
CA MET A 185 -22.44 9.54 -5.34
C MET A 185 -23.58 9.81 -4.34
N VAL A 186 -23.26 10.18 -3.11
CA VAL A 186 -24.27 10.49 -2.11
C VAL A 186 -24.84 11.85 -2.41
N ASP A 187 -26.15 11.86 -2.66
CA ASP A 187 -26.98 13.02 -2.91
C ASP A 187 -26.57 14.20 -2.01
N SER A 188 -26.11 15.26 -2.66
CA SER A 188 -25.54 16.46 -2.02
C SER A 188 -26.60 17.38 -1.43
N THR A 189 -27.87 16.97 -1.37
CA THR A 189 -28.96 17.90 -1.11
C THR A 189 -29.12 18.33 0.34
N ASP A 190 -28.70 17.53 1.35
CA ASP A 190 -28.95 17.95 2.74
C ASP A 190 -27.83 17.70 3.79
N MET A 191 -26.66 17.18 3.44
CA MET A 191 -25.64 16.79 4.43
C MET A 191 -24.18 16.99 4.03
N ALA A 192 -23.86 17.96 3.22
CA ALA A 192 -22.49 18.28 2.80
C ALA A 192 -21.53 18.62 3.97
N LEU A 193 -22.06 18.84 5.17
CA LEU A 193 -21.29 19.18 6.37
C LEU A 193 -20.79 17.96 7.16
N TYR A 194 -21.34 16.74 6.94
CA TYR A 194 -21.11 15.61 7.87
C TYR A 194 -20.88 14.25 7.23
N SER A 195 -20.94 14.12 5.92
CA SER A 195 -20.43 12.93 5.27
C SER A 195 -18.93 13.12 5.03
N ILE A 196 -18.10 12.19 5.50
CA ILE A 196 -16.71 12.14 5.05
C ILE A 196 -16.80 11.81 3.56
N PRO A 197 -16.54 12.77 2.65
CA PRO A 197 -16.65 12.51 1.23
C PRO A 197 -15.58 11.46 0.90
N VAL A 198 -15.98 10.36 0.30
CA VAL A 198 -15.05 9.41 -0.29
C VAL A 198 -14.47 10.09 -1.53
N SER A 199 -13.45 10.92 -1.32
CA SER A 199 -12.79 11.66 -2.39
C SER A 199 -11.98 10.70 -3.27
N ARG A 200 -11.88 11.03 -4.54
CA ARG A 200 -10.94 10.36 -5.44
C ARG A 200 -9.53 10.59 -4.97
N GLN A 201 -8.71 9.57 -5.05
CA GLN A 201 -7.30 9.67 -4.72
C GLN A 201 -6.47 9.09 -5.86
N TYR A 202 -5.41 9.77 -6.20
CA TYR A 202 -4.46 9.37 -7.22
C TYR A 202 -3.13 9.05 -6.56
N PHE A 203 -2.57 7.89 -6.87
CA PHE A 203 -1.30 7.45 -6.31
C PHE A 203 -0.28 7.25 -7.42
N PHE A 204 0.91 7.74 -7.19
CA PHE A 204 2.11 7.32 -7.88
C PHE A 204 3.01 6.60 -6.89
N LEU A 205 3.49 5.44 -7.25
CA LEU A 205 4.46 4.69 -6.44
C LEU A 205 5.66 4.31 -7.30
N ALA A 206 6.85 4.42 -6.74
CA ALA A 206 8.08 3.97 -7.39
C ALA A 206 9.10 3.52 -6.35
N GLY A 207 9.92 2.53 -6.70
CA GLY A 207 11.00 2.07 -5.84
C GLY A 207 12.03 1.24 -6.59
N TYR A 208 13.21 1.14 -5.96
CA TYR A 208 14.31 0.37 -6.51
C TYR A 208 15.01 -0.44 -5.41
N LYS A 209 15.32 -1.71 -5.71
CA LYS A 209 16.01 -2.64 -4.81
C LYS A 209 17.49 -2.69 -5.16
N PHE A 210 18.32 -2.14 -4.27
CA PHE A 210 19.77 -2.22 -4.34
C PHE A 210 20.26 -3.44 -3.57
N VAL A 211 20.81 -4.43 -4.26
CA VAL A 211 21.43 -5.59 -3.61
C VAL A 211 22.81 -5.17 -3.12
N LEU A 212 22.94 -4.92 -1.82
CA LEU A 212 24.19 -4.50 -1.19
C LEU A 212 25.14 -5.68 -0.97
N ASN A 213 24.60 -6.80 -0.49
CA ASN A 213 25.38 -8.01 -0.27
C ASN A 213 24.55 -9.26 -0.61
N ARG A 214 25.00 -10.04 -1.58
CA ARG A 214 24.30 -11.25 -2.03
C ARG A 214 24.44 -12.42 -1.05
N SER A 215 25.59 -12.55 -0.40
CA SER A 215 25.84 -13.67 0.52
C SER A 215 25.06 -13.53 1.82
N LEU A 216 24.87 -12.31 2.29
CA LEU A 216 24.11 -11.99 3.50
C LEU A 216 22.65 -11.59 3.20
N ASN A 217 22.21 -11.65 1.92
CA ASN A 217 20.89 -11.23 1.48
C ASN A 217 20.50 -9.81 1.96
N ILE A 218 21.46 -8.87 1.91
CA ILE A 218 21.20 -7.48 2.29
C ILE A 218 20.72 -6.69 1.08
N VAL A 219 19.49 -6.16 1.16
CA VAL A 219 18.87 -5.36 0.10
C VAL A 219 18.35 -4.06 0.69
N LEU A 220 18.72 -2.94 0.09
CA LEU A 220 18.20 -1.61 0.42
C LEU A 220 17.17 -1.20 -0.64
N GLU A 221 15.97 -0.83 -0.19
CA GLU A 221 14.87 -0.41 -1.07
C GLU A 221 14.39 0.99 -0.70
N PRO A 222 14.95 2.05 -1.31
CA PRO A 222 14.30 3.35 -1.33
C PRO A 222 13.06 3.30 -2.22
N SER A 223 11.99 3.94 -1.75
CA SER A 223 10.75 4.08 -2.50
C SER A 223 10.05 5.39 -2.19
N LEU A 224 9.18 5.80 -3.07
CA LEU A 224 8.37 7.00 -2.94
C LEU A 224 6.93 6.66 -3.28
N ILE A 225 6.01 7.09 -2.43
CA ILE A 225 4.59 7.11 -2.72
C ILE A 225 4.16 8.56 -2.74
N VAL A 226 3.51 8.98 -3.82
CA VAL A 226 2.91 10.31 -3.93
C VAL A 226 1.42 10.11 -4.05
N ASN A 227 0.64 10.83 -3.25
CA ASN A 227 -0.81 10.78 -3.28
C ASN A 227 -1.40 12.18 -3.46
N PHE A 228 -2.35 12.29 -4.36
CA PHE A 228 -3.11 13.51 -4.64
C PHE A 228 -4.60 13.22 -4.48
N ASP A 229 -5.32 14.23 -4.07
CA ASP A 229 -6.78 14.28 -4.15
C ASP A 229 -7.25 14.88 -5.51
N ASP A 230 -8.55 15.11 -5.64
CA ASP A 230 -9.13 15.73 -6.84
C ASP A 230 -8.58 17.12 -7.17
N SER A 231 -7.95 17.81 -6.21
CA SER A 231 -7.38 19.14 -6.42
C SER A 231 -6.04 19.09 -7.18
N LEU A 232 -5.39 17.93 -7.29
CA LEU A 232 -4.10 17.69 -7.96
C LEU A 232 -3.04 18.74 -7.59
N GLN A 233 -3.00 19.15 -6.32
CA GLN A 233 -2.03 20.15 -5.85
C GLN A 233 -0.64 19.52 -5.69
N PHE A 234 0.21 19.72 -6.69
CA PHE A 234 1.59 19.22 -6.68
C PHE A 234 2.50 19.96 -5.69
N ASP A 235 2.13 21.16 -5.29
CA ASP A 235 2.91 21.95 -4.32
C ASP A 235 2.68 21.50 -2.86
N ASN A 236 1.71 20.63 -2.62
CA ASN A 236 1.45 20.11 -1.30
C ASN A 236 2.49 19.02 -0.93
N LYS A 237 3.32 19.34 0.02
CA LYS A 237 4.41 18.49 0.52
C LYS A 237 3.93 17.25 1.26
N GLU A 238 2.73 17.30 1.80
CA GLU A 238 2.07 16.18 2.46
C GLU A 238 1.75 15.05 1.48
N SER A 239 1.72 15.37 0.18
CA SER A 239 1.53 14.38 -0.88
C SER A 239 2.72 13.43 -1.06
N TYR A 240 3.93 13.84 -0.65
CA TYR A 240 5.16 13.08 -0.90
C TYR A 240 5.55 12.26 0.33
N ASN A 241 5.59 10.96 0.15
CA ASN A 241 5.79 9.98 1.22
C ASN A 241 7.00 9.08 0.89
N PRO A 242 8.24 9.53 1.18
CA PRO A 242 9.43 8.71 1.00
C PRO A 242 9.49 7.60 2.03
N MET A 243 9.95 6.43 1.60
CA MET A 243 10.13 5.24 2.42
C MET A 243 11.47 4.59 2.12
N LEU A 244 12.13 4.09 3.16
CA LEU A 244 13.36 3.33 3.06
C LEU A 244 13.20 2.00 3.79
N LYS A 245 13.46 0.89 3.09
CA LYS A 245 13.44 -0.45 3.64
C LYS A 245 14.83 -1.08 3.55
N LEU A 246 15.24 -1.75 4.61
CA LEU A 246 16.44 -2.56 4.66
C LEU A 246 16.05 -4.01 4.98
N TYR A 247 16.29 -4.88 4.03
CA TYR A 247 16.08 -6.32 4.17
C TYR A 247 17.40 -6.99 4.56
N MET A 248 17.36 -7.85 5.56
CA MET A 248 18.49 -8.62 6.06
C MET A 248 18.03 -10.05 6.27
N ASP A 249 18.17 -10.90 5.26
CA ASP A 249 17.69 -12.29 5.23
C ASP A 249 16.20 -12.41 5.61
N ALA A 250 15.88 -12.78 6.84
CA ALA A 250 14.51 -12.93 7.33
C ALA A 250 13.91 -11.63 7.88
N PHE A 251 14.73 -10.60 8.11
CA PHE A 251 14.31 -9.34 8.74
C PHE A 251 14.12 -8.25 7.69
N CYS A 252 13.14 -7.41 7.92
CA CYS A 252 12.99 -6.13 7.23
C CYS A 252 12.74 -5.04 8.27
N ILE A 253 13.54 -4.01 8.23
CA ILE A 253 13.33 -2.78 9.01
C ILE A 253 13.19 -1.62 8.05
N GLY A 254 12.43 -0.62 8.43
CA GLY A 254 12.30 0.55 7.58
C GLY A 254 11.72 1.76 8.30
N GLY A 255 11.84 2.88 7.60
CA GLY A 255 11.25 4.14 7.99
C GLY A 255 10.44 4.72 6.83
N TYR A 256 9.36 5.37 7.17
CA TYR A 256 8.41 5.94 6.25
C TYR A 256 7.98 7.31 6.77
N LEU A 257 8.11 8.33 5.94
CA LEU A 257 7.61 9.66 6.25
C LEU A 257 6.23 9.81 5.64
N HIS A 258 5.20 9.91 6.49
CA HIS A 258 3.81 10.03 6.08
C HIS A 258 3.33 11.46 6.24
N ASN A 259 2.73 12.00 5.16
CA ASN A 259 2.17 13.36 5.12
C ASN A 259 3.12 14.42 5.69
N TYR A 260 4.45 14.22 5.52
CA TYR A 260 5.51 15.09 6.03
C TYR A 260 5.53 15.28 7.57
N ASN A 261 4.42 15.04 8.24
CA ASN A 261 4.23 15.30 9.67
C ASN A 261 4.41 14.07 10.56
N ASN A 262 4.32 12.88 10.00
CA ASN A 262 4.40 11.64 10.74
C ASN A 262 5.61 10.83 10.30
N LEU A 263 6.35 10.30 11.27
CA LEU A 263 7.46 9.39 11.04
C LEU A 263 7.07 8.00 11.52
N THR A 264 6.95 7.08 10.58
CA THR A 264 6.63 5.69 10.87
C THR A 264 7.89 4.85 10.84
N PHE A 265 8.08 4.02 11.84
CA PHE A 265 9.06 2.94 11.84
C PHE A 265 8.33 1.62 11.74
N PHE A 266 8.90 0.69 10.99
CA PHE A 266 8.34 -0.64 10.89
C PHE A 266 9.42 -1.71 10.94
N PHE A 267 9.00 -2.85 11.46
CA PHE A 267 9.77 -4.07 11.54
C PHE A 267 8.93 -5.22 11.01
N GLN A 268 9.55 -6.12 10.25
CA GLN A 268 8.94 -7.36 9.76
C GLN A 268 9.91 -8.51 9.94
N TYR A 269 9.40 -9.63 10.41
CA TYR A 269 10.11 -10.89 10.44
C TYR A 269 9.41 -11.92 9.56
N LYS A 270 10.15 -12.57 8.67
CA LYS A 270 9.64 -13.51 7.70
C LYS A 270 10.09 -14.94 8.04
N PHE A 271 9.12 -15.77 8.35
CA PHE A 271 9.25 -17.22 8.40
C PHE A 271 9.06 -17.82 6.99
N PRO A 272 9.28 -19.12 6.77
CA PRO A 272 9.13 -19.73 5.45
C PRO A 272 7.75 -19.58 4.79
N LYS A 273 6.67 -19.51 5.58
CA LYS A 273 5.28 -19.36 5.10
C LYS A 273 4.48 -18.28 5.80
N LEU A 274 5.02 -17.67 6.82
CA LEU A 274 4.37 -16.65 7.64
C LEU A 274 5.27 -15.44 7.74
N TYR A 275 4.72 -14.25 7.77
CA TYR A 275 5.42 -13.08 8.28
C TYR A 275 4.63 -12.43 9.41
N LEU A 276 5.36 -11.78 10.29
CA LEU A 276 4.81 -10.90 11.32
C LEU A 276 5.46 -9.52 11.15
N GLY A 277 4.67 -8.48 11.24
CA GLY A 277 5.13 -7.11 11.11
C GLY A 277 4.47 -6.21 12.16
N THR A 278 5.16 -5.16 12.50
CA THR A 278 4.62 -4.09 13.35
C THR A 278 5.07 -2.75 12.80
N LEU A 279 4.21 -1.76 12.92
CA LEU A 279 4.50 -0.37 12.60
C LEU A 279 4.15 0.49 13.81
N VAL A 280 4.95 1.52 14.01
CA VAL A 280 4.66 2.57 15.01
C VAL A 280 4.81 3.91 14.32
N ASP A 281 3.75 4.70 14.35
CA ASP A 281 3.72 6.02 13.74
C ASP A 281 3.78 7.12 14.81
N PHE A 282 4.70 8.05 14.60
CA PHE A 282 5.01 9.14 15.52
C PHE A 282 4.63 10.47 14.89
N PRO A 283 3.58 11.16 15.36
CA PRO A 283 3.28 12.51 14.91
C PRO A 283 4.40 13.46 15.38
N ARG A 284 5.00 14.22 14.45
CA ARG A 284 6.15 15.09 14.73
C ARG A 284 5.78 16.42 15.33
N ASN A 285 4.60 16.94 15.00
CA ASN A 285 4.17 18.30 15.35
C ASN A 285 3.48 18.41 16.71
N VAL A 286 3.41 17.31 17.46
CA VAL A 286 2.77 17.27 18.78
C VAL A 286 3.81 16.96 19.86
N PRO A 287 3.80 17.66 21.02
CA PRO A 287 4.68 17.33 22.13
C PRO A 287 4.58 15.87 22.52
N PHE A 288 5.69 15.23 22.87
CA PHE A 288 5.78 13.79 23.11
C PHE A 288 4.72 13.25 24.09
N TYR A 289 4.39 14.00 25.13
CA TYR A 289 3.41 13.65 26.16
C TYR A 289 1.94 13.80 25.72
N LYS A 290 1.69 14.37 24.54
CA LYS A 290 0.35 14.53 23.93
C LYS A 290 0.21 13.74 22.64
N ARG A 291 1.18 12.87 22.32
CA ARG A 291 1.17 12.11 21.07
C ARG A 291 0.28 10.88 21.20
N ASP A 292 -0.76 10.83 20.42
CA ASP A 292 -1.47 9.59 20.15
C ASP A 292 -0.66 8.78 19.15
N LEU A 293 0.01 7.74 19.67
CA LEU A 293 0.77 6.83 18.84
C LEU A 293 -0.17 5.94 18.04
N THR A 294 0.07 5.85 16.74
CA THR A 294 -0.59 4.81 15.94
C THR A 294 0.25 3.55 15.99
N ILE A 295 -0.34 2.48 16.43
CA ILE A 295 0.30 1.16 16.44
C ILE A 295 -0.45 0.27 15.46
N GLU A 296 0.32 -0.41 14.61
CA GLU A 296 -0.21 -1.33 13.65
C GLU A 296 0.51 -2.67 13.73
N ILE A 297 -0.26 -3.75 13.71
CA ILE A 297 0.23 -5.12 13.70
C ILE A 297 -0.25 -5.76 12.41
N ALA A 298 0.67 -6.42 11.69
CA ALA A 298 0.37 -7.15 10.48
C ALA A 298 0.90 -8.59 10.57
N ALA A 299 0.14 -9.51 10.02
CA ALA A 299 0.55 -10.90 9.86
C ALA A 299 0.13 -11.38 8.47
N GLY A 300 0.93 -12.21 7.83
CA GLY A 300 0.57 -12.75 6.53
C GLY A 300 1.02 -14.19 6.34
N LEU A 301 0.23 -14.93 5.59
CA LEU A 301 0.49 -16.31 5.18
C LEU A 301 0.75 -16.35 3.69
N ASN A 302 1.84 -17.03 3.29
CA ASN A 302 2.24 -17.21 1.91
C ASN A 302 2.07 -18.68 1.50
N PHE A 303 1.22 -18.93 0.50
CA PHE A 303 0.93 -20.26 -0.01
C PHE A 303 1.44 -20.44 -1.44
N GLY A 304 2.23 -21.47 -1.68
CA GLY A 304 2.75 -21.81 -3.00
C GLY A 304 4.09 -21.17 -3.33
N GLY A 305 4.84 -21.77 -4.25
CA GLY A 305 5.97 -21.13 -4.93
C GLY A 305 7.35 -21.24 -4.31
N VAL A 306 7.54 -21.74 -3.12
CA VAL A 306 8.91 -21.98 -2.60
C VAL A 306 9.36 -23.41 -2.88
N THR A 307 9.74 -23.69 -4.11
CA THR A 307 10.65 -24.84 -4.36
C THR A 307 12.05 -24.45 -3.91
N LYS A 308 12.63 -25.28 -3.07
CA LYS A 308 14.01 -25.22 -2.59
C LYS A 308 15.02 -25.43 -3.75
N THR A 309 14.99 -24.63 -4.78
CA THR A 309 15.97 -24.73 -5.86
C THR A 309 16.77 -23.46 -5.93
N SER A 310 17.99 -23.59 -5.40
CA SER A 310 19.20 -22.93 -5.88
C SER A 310 19.15 -21.41 -6.06
N GLY A 311 19.63 -20.69 -5.07
CA GLY A 311 20.47 -19.51 -5.32
C GLY A 311 19.79 -18.15 -5.46
N ASN A 312 18.49 -18.03 -5.74
CA ASN A 312 17.81 -16.75 -5.85
C ASN A 312 16.67 -16.63 -4.83
N ARG A 313 17.04 -16.29 -3.59
CA ARG A 313 16.09 -16.10 -2.47
C ARG A 313 15.52 -14.67 -2.36
N TYR A 314 15.51 -13.90 -3.44
CA TYR A 314 15.02 -12.52 -3.43
C TYR A 314 13.51 -12.46 -3.69
N HIS A 315 12.72 -12.96 -2.76
CA HIS A 315 11.26 -12.87 -2.80
C HIS A 315 10.75 -11.99 -1.65
N TRP A 316 11.03 -10.69 -1.78
CA TRP A 316 10.40 -9.66 -0.95
C TRP A 316 9.26 -8.98 -1.70
#